data_1677a435060fd7df8dff5d179b85f003
#
_entry.id   1677a435060fd7df8dff5d179b85f003
#
_cell.length_a   1.000
_cell.length_b   1.000
_cell.length_c   1.000
_cell.angle_alpha   90.00
_cell.angle_beta   90.00
_cell.angle_gamma   90.00
#
_symmetry.space_group_name_H-M   'P 1'
#
loop_
_entity.id
_entity.type
_entity.pdbx_description
1 polymer ?
#
loop_
_entity_poly.entity_id
_entity_poly.type
_entity_poly.pdbx_seq_one_letter_code
_entity_poly.pdbx_strand_id
1 'polypeptide(L)'
;MAGEKNKEKLILDAAVALFTAQGFAATRMEDVAKKAGISKGLTYFYYKNKEDLFMALTKKAFDQLKEEFKESLRAKGKNGLEMLTDLVGRIWQFAKDQPVYFQAIQHFLELLKKFTTPELKAQINPLILDSIHFHKLLEIQLEPTRLGIQMVSQGIKDGSIRPELQPEITFYTIWSMALGFEKMSGPIAYEGKETKISPEAWQLGYLKLMQDMLKGTIQATKPQVIQASLF
;
A
#
# COMPACT_ATOMS: atom_id res chain seq x y z
N MET A 1 22.18 22.67 1.22
CA MET A 1 21.52 21.43 1.71
C MET A 1 20.17 21.66 2.39
N ALA A 2 20.00 22.51 3.43
CA ALA A 2 18.66 22.73 4.05
C ALA A 2 17.66 23.43 3.11
N GLY A 3 18.10 24.44 2.34
CA GLY A 3 17.25 25.17 1.38
C GLY A 3 16.80 24.33 0.17
N GLU A 4 17.58 23.35 -0.25
CA GLU A 4 17.25 22.45 -1.38
C GLU A 4 16.18 21.44 -0.98
N LYS A 5 16.34 20.80 0.19
CA LYS A 5 15.31 19.88 0.74
C LYS A 5 13.96 20.58 0.96
N ASN A 6 13.99 21.88 1.25
CA ASN A 6 12.75 22.65 1.40
C ASN A 6 12.06 22.86 0.04
N LYS A 7 12.80 23.15 -1.03
CA LYS A 7 12.23 23.33 -2.38
C LYS A 7 11.68 22.03 -2.96
N GLU A 8 12.41 20.92 -2.82
CA GLU A 8 11.93 19.60 -3.21
C GLU A 8 10.60 19.27 -2.51
N LYS A 9 10.53 19.49 -1.19
CA LYS A 9 9.31 19.29 -0.40
C LYS A 9 8.16 20.16 -0.91
N LEU A 10 8.39 21.46 -1.18
CA LEU A 10 7.36 22.36 -1.71
C LEU A 10 6.78 21.88 -3.05
N ILE A 11 7.63 21.38 -3.95
CA ILE A 11 7.20 20.83 -5.24
C ILE A 11 6.35 19.58 -5.04
N LEU A 12 6.78 18.64 -4.20
CA LEU A 12 6.03 17.42 -3.90
C LEU A 12 4.68 17.72 -3.23
N ASP A 13 4.65 18.62 -2.26
CA ASP A 13 3.41 19.00 -1.56
C ASP A 13 2.42 19.70 -2.51
N ALA A 14 2.92 20.55 -3.44
CA ALA A 14 2.12 21.16 -4.48
C ALA A 14 1.57 20.11 -5.47
N ALA A 15 2.38 19.11 -5.85
CA ALA A 15 1.96 18.01 -6.71
C ALA A 15 0.87 17.18 -6.04
N VAL A 16 1.01 16.80 -4.78
CA VAL A 16 -0.02 16.08 -4.01
C VAL A 16 -1.34 16.85 -4.03
N ALA A 17 -1.31 18.16 -3.71
CA ALA A 17 -2.51 18.98 -3.67
C ALA A 17 -3.20 19.07 -5.05
N LEU A 18 -2.44 19.16 -6.15
CA LEU A 18 -3.00 19.19 -7.50
C LEU A 18 -3.53 17.82 -7.94
N PHE A 19 -2.80 16.75 -7.65
CA PHE A 19 -3.25 15.38 -7.95
C PHE A 19 -4.54 15.04 -7.19
N THR A 20 -4.68 15.51 -5.94
CA THR A 20 -5.92 15.37 -5.16
C THR A 20 -7.08 16.14 -5.81
N ALA A 21 -6.84 17.38 -6.26
CA ALA A 21 -7.89 18.27 -6.75
C ALA A 21 -8.38 17.94 -8.16
N GLN A 22 -7.49 17.52 -9.06
CA GLN A 22 -7.80 17.38 -10.49
C GLN A 22 -7.23 16.12 -11.15
N GLY A 23 -6.55 15.26 -10.38
CA GLY A 23 -5.93 14.03 -10.87
C GLY A 23 -4.60 14.25 -11.59
N PHE A 24 -3.88 13.13 -11.81
CA PHE A 24 -2.58 13.12 -12.48
C PHE A 24 -2.68 13.62 -13.92
N ALA A 25 -3.67 13.17 -14.69
CA ALA A 25 -3.79 13.46 -16.11
C ALA A 25 -3.92 14.97 -16.39
N ALA A 26 -4.80 15.66 -15.63
CA ALA A 26 -5.07 17.09 -15.83
C ALA A 26 -3.99 18.01 -15.24
N THR A 27 -3.10 17.51 -14.38
CA THR A 27 -2.04 18.33 -13.77
C THR A 27 -0.88 18.55 -14.73
N ARG A 28 -0.39 19.80 -14.83
CA ARG A 28 0.78 20.20 -15.60
C ARG A 28 1.93 20.62 -14.69
N MET A 29 3.17 20.47 -15.16
CA MET A 29 4.37 20.87 -14.39
C MET A 29 4.39 22.37 -14.09
N GLU A 30 3.82 23.19 -14.97
CA GLU A 30 3.68 24.63 -14.77
C GLU A 30 2.74 24.97 -13.61
N ASP A 31 1.67 24.21 -13.45
CA ASP A 31 0.71 24.39 -12.35
C ASP A 31 1.36 24.01 -11.02
N VAL A 32 2.18 22.94 -11.02
CA VAL A 32 2.96 22.53 -9.86
C VAL A 32 3.96 23.63 -9.47
N ALA A 33 4.71 24.18 -10.42
CA ALA A 33 5.67 25.26 -10.21
C ALA A 33 4.99 26.48 -9.58
N LYS A 34 3.87 26.92 -10.19
CA LYS A 34 3.07 28.05 -9.71
C LYS A 34 2.55 27.82 -8.29
N LYS A 35 1.99 26.63 -8.02
CA LYS A 35 1.44 26.28 -6.69
C LYS A 35 2.54 26.18 -5.63
N ALA A 36 3.73 25.70 -5.98
CA ALA A 36 4.88 25.58 -5.11
C ALA A 36 5.58 26.95 -4.84
N GLY A 37 5.23 28.00 -5.59
CA GLY A 37 5.92 29.30 -5.53
C GLY A 37 7.37 29.24 -6.03
N ILE A 38 7.63 28.34 -7.00
CA ILE A 38 8.98 28.06 -7.53
C ILE A 38 8.96 28.32 -9.06
N SER A 39 10.09 28.79 -9.59
CA SER A 39 10.19 29.00 -11.05
C SER A 39 10.05 27.70 -11.83
N LYS A 40 9.48 27.77 -13.04
CA LYS A 40 9.34 26.62 -13.95
C LYS A 40 10.70 25.93 -14.18
N GLY A 41 11.75 26.71 -14.47
CA GLY A 41 13.11 26.18 -14.70
C GLY A 41 13.64 25.39 -13.51
N LEU A 42 13.43 25.90 -12.28
CA LEU A 42 13.85 25.20 -11.08
C LEU A 42 13.03 23.93 -10.82
N THR A 43 11.75 23.94 -11.14
CA THR A 43 10.91 22.73 -11.00
C THR A 43 11.39 21.62 -11.95
N TYR A 44 11.74 21.96 -13.21
CA TYR A 44 12.32 21.02 -14.16
C TYR A 44 13.77 20.60 -13.83
N PHE A 45 14.48 21.38 -13.06
CA PHE A 45 15.79 20.99 -12.52
C PHE A 45 15.67 19.86 -11.50
N TYR A 46 14.61 19.89 -10.65
CA TYR A 46 14.36 18.83 -9.66
C TYR A 46 13.72 17.58 -10.27
N TYR A 47 12.79 17.76 -11.21
CA TYR A 47 12.02 16.68 -11.82
C TYR A 47 11.91 16.89 -13.31
N LYS A 48 12.48 15.98 -14.09
CA LYS A 48 12.59 16.09 -15.57
C LYS A 48 11.24 16.26 -16.27
N ASN A 49 10.20 15.62 -15.74
CA ASN A 49 8.84 15.59 -16.27
C ASN A 49 7.84 15.20 -15.18
N LYS A 50 6.56 15.13 -15.53
CA LYS A 50 5.50 14.79 -14.60
C LYS A 50 5.58 13.35 -14.10
N GLU A 51 6.02 12.44 -14.94
CA GLU A 51 6.23 11.03 -14.63
C GLU A 51 7.35 10.85 -13.58
N ASP A 52 8.46 11.57 -13.75
CA ASP A 52 9.57 11.57 -12.79
C ASP A 52 9.15 12.14 -11.43
N LEU A 53 8.39 13.25 -11.44
CA LEU A 53 7.77 13.82 -10.24
C LEU A 53 6.83 12.83 -9.55
N PHE A 54 6.02 12.11 -10.33
CA PHE A 54 5.11 11.10 -9.79
C PHE A 54 5.87 9.90 -9.19
N MET A 55 6.95 9.45 -9.79
CA MET A 55 7.80 8.40 -9.22
C MET A 55 8.50 8.87 -7.94
N ALA A 56 8.92 10.13 -7.86
CA ALA A 56 9.46 10.70 -6.63
C ALA A 56 8.41 10.76 -5.51
N LEU A 57 7.19 11.14 -5.84
CA LEU A 57 6.04 11.11 -4.93
C LEU A 57 5.76 9.68 -4.47
N THR A 58 5.77 8.73 -5.38
CA THR A 58 5.59 7.30 -5.07
C THR A 58 6.68 6.79 -4.13
N LYS A 59 7.93 7.21 -4.36
CA LYS A 59 9.03 6.86 -3.43
C LYS A 59 8.78 7.40 -2.03
N LYS A 60 8.34 8.67 -1.90
CA LYS A 60 7.95 9.26 -0.62
C LYS A 60 6.81 8.47 0.05
N ALA A 61 5.84 7.99 -0.75
CA ALA A 61 4.75 7.14 -0.26
C ALA A 61 5.27 5.81 0.30
N PHE A 62 6.22 5.16 -0.38
CA PHE A 62 6.87 3.93 0.12
C PHE A 62 7.68 4.17 1.37
N ASP A 63 8.38 5.31 1.49
CA ASP A 63 9.11 5.66 2.71
C ASP A 63 8.15 5.83 3.90
N GLN A 64 6.99 6.47 3.71
CA GLN A 64 5.96 6.60 4.74
C GLN A 64 5.33 5.24 5.08
N LEU A 65 4.95 4.45 4.08
CA LEU A 65 4.44 3.10 4.28
C LEU A 65 5.41 2.26 5.12
N LYS A 66 6.70 2.32 4.82
CA LYS A 66 7.73 1.61 5.59
C LYS A 66 7.76 2.05 7.06
N GLU A 67 7.56 3.33 7.35
CA GLU A 67 7.47 3.79 8.75
C GLU A 67 6.26 3.19 9.47
N GLU A 68 5.09 3.05 8.84
CA GLU A 68 3.94 2.36 9.43
C GLU A 68 4.29 0.90 9.82
N PHE A 69 5.01 0.19 8.96
CA PHE A 69 5.50 -1.16 9.28
C PHE A 69 6.46 -1.17 10.46
N LYS A 70 7.40 -0.21 10.51
CA LYS A 70 8.35 -0.11 11.62
C LYS A 70 7.66 0.23 12.94
N GLU A 71 6.68 1.12 12.93
CA GLU A 71 5.91 1.48 14.11
C GLU A 71 5.16 0.27 14.69
N SER A 72 4.51 -0.53 13.82
CA SER A 72 3.86 -1.77 14.26
C SER A 72 4.86 -2.78 14.83
N LEU A 73 6.03 -2.94 14.19
CA LEU A 73 7.08 -3.87 14.65
C LEU A 73 7.71 -3.44 15.97
N ARG A 74 7.83 -2.12 16.23
CA ARG A 74 8.41 -1.56 17.45
C ARG A 74 7.43 -1.44 18.61
N ALA A 75 6.15 -1.76 18.41
CA ALA A 75 5.11 -1.62 19.43
C ALA A 75 5.41 -2.49 20.64
N LYS A 76 5.82 -1.87 21.75
CA LYS A 76 6.19 -2.58 22.97
C LYS A 76 5.03 -3.38 23.55
N GLY A 77 5.30 -4.59 24.00
CA GLY A 77 4.31 -5.46 24.65
C GLY A 77 3.33 -6.17 23.72
N LYS A 78 3.42 -5.95 22.39
CA LYS A 78 2.61 -6.68 21.40
C LYS A 78 3.31 -7.95 20.95
N ASN A 79 2.55 -9.05 20.86
CA ASN A 79 2.97 -10.28 20.20
C ASN A 79 2.86 -10.14 18.68
N GLY A 80 3.39 -11.12 17.91
CA GLY A 80 3.44 -11.02 16.45
C GLY A 80 2.07 -10.89 15.78
N LEU A 81 1.03 -11.54 16.32
CA LEU A 81 -0.33 -11.41 15.81
C LEU A 81 -0.92 -10.02 16.06
N GLU A 82 -0.65 -9.45 17.24
CA GLU A 82 -1.07 -8.09 17.57
C GLU A 82 -0.36 -7.04 16.71
N MET A 83 0.94 -7.25 16.40
CA MET A 83 1.69 -6.40 15.47
C MET A 83 1.07 -6.41 14.07
N LEU A 84 0.71 -7.59 13.55
CA LEU A 84 0.05 -7.72 12.24
C LEU A 84 -1.34 -7.08 12.23
N THR A 85 -2.11 -7.25 13.29
CA THR A 85 -3.43 -6.64 13.43
C THR A 85 -3.32 -5.11 13.45
N ASP A 86 -2.37 -4.57 14.20
CA ASP A 86 -2.05 -3.13 14.24
C ASP A 86 -1.63 -2.62 12.87
N LEU A 87 -0.75 -3.36 12.18
CA LEU A 87 -0.29 -3.01 10.84
C LEU A 87 -1.45 -2.85 9.86
N VAL A 88 -2.37 -3.82 9.81
CA VAL A 88 -3.53 -3.75 8.90
C VAL A 88 -4.36 -2.49 9.18
N GLY A 89 -4.62 -2.18 10.46
CA GLY A 89 -5.32 -0.96 10.85
C GLY A 89 -4.59 0.32 10.41
N ARG A 90 -3.27 0.36 10.59
CA ARG A 90 -2.43 1.49 10.15
C ARG A 90 -2.44 1.69 8.63
N ILE A 91 -2.41 0.59 7.86
CA ILE A 91 -2.47 0.66 6.39
C ILE A 91 -3.81 1.25 5.93
N TRP A 92 -4.92 0.83 6.52
CA TRP A 92 -6.23 1.40 6.19
C TRP A 92 -6.34 2.87 6.60
N GLN A 93 -5.78 3.24 7.76
CA GLN A 93 -5.71 4.64 8.17
C GLN A 93 -4.83 5.46 7.23
N PHE A 94 -3.67 4.93 6.83
CA PHE A 94 -2.80 5.56 5.84
C PHE A 94 -3.51 5.77 4.49
N ALA A 95 -4.26 4.77 4.01
CA ALA A 95 -5.03 4.89 2.77
C ALA A 95 -6.09 6.01 2.86
N LYS A 96 -6.73 6.15 4.02
CA LYS A 96 -7.75 7.18 4.29
C LYS A 96 -7.13 8.58 4.40
N ASP A 97 -6.04 8.71 5.13
CA ASP A 97 -5.41 10.02 5.42
C ASP A 97 -4.53 10.51 4.26
N GLN A 98 -3.99 9.59 3.46
CA GLN A 98 -3.03 9.87 2.39
C GLN A 98 -3.44 9.20 1.06
N PRO A 99 -4.66 9.47 0.53
CA PRO A 99 -5.21 8.72 -0.60
C PRO A 99 -4.34 8.81 -1.86
N VAL A 100 -3.72 9.96 -2.14
CA VAL A 100 -2.82 10.13 -3.30
C VAL A 100 -1.57 9.27 -3.17
N TYR A 101 -0.98 9.18 -1.97
CA TYR A 101 0.15 8.31 -1.73
C TYR A 101 -0.22 6.83 -1.83
N PHE A 102 -1.37 6.45 -1.29
CA PHE A 102 -1.83 5.07 -1.38
C PHE A 102 -2.12 4.66 -2.85
N GLN A 103 -2.77 5.53 -3.62
CA GLN A 103 -2.97 5.34 -5.06
C GLN A 103 -1.65 5.23 -5.83
N ALA A 104 -0.65 6.05 -5.48
CA ALA A 104 0.67 5.98 -6.09
C ALA A 104 1.37 4.64 -5.82
N ILE A 105 1.23 4.09 -4.60
CA ILE A 105 1.73 2.75 -4.26
C ILE A 105 1.02 1.69 -5.10
N GLN A 106 -0.31 1.72 -5.20
CA GLN A 106 -1.08 0.76 -6.01
C GLN A 106 -0.67 0.81 -7.48
N HIS A 107 -0.53 2.03 -8.03
CA HIS A 107 -0.06 2.21 -9.41
C HIS A 107 1.36 1.64 -9.62
N PHE A 108 2.26 1.83 -8.67
CA PHE A 108 3.60 1.23 -8.75
C PHE A 108 3.56 -0.31 -8.72
N LEU A 109 2.68 -0.93 -7.94
CA LEU A 109 2.52 -2.38 -7.95
C LEU A 109 2.05 -2.90 -9.31
N GLU A 110 1.18 -2.15 -10.00
CA GLU A 110 0.79 -2.46 -11.39
C GLU A 110 1.96 -2.28 -12.37
N LEU A 111 2.74 -1.21 -12.22
CA LEU A 111 3.96 -0.99 -13.02
C LEU A 111 4.98 -2.11 -12.78
N LEU A 112 5.15 -2.53 -11.53
CA LEU A 112 6.07 -3.62 -11.18
C LEU A 112 5.67 -4.93 -11.85
N LYS A 113 4.38 -5.27 -11.86
CA LYS A 113 3.85 -6.43 -12.60
C LYS A 113 4.18 -6.34 -14.09
N LYS A 114 3.99 -5.17 -14.72
CA LYS A 114 4.37 -4.97 -16.13
C LYS A 114 5.88 -5.07 -16.33
N PHE A 115 6.68 -4.48 -15.44
CA PHE A 115 8.14 -4.47 -15.53
C PHE A 115 8.74 -5.87 -15.44
N THR A 116 8.16 -6.74 -14.60
CA THR A 116 8.62 -8.13 -14.40
C THR A 116 8.08 -9.12 -15.43
N THR A 117 7.13 -8.70 -16.28
CA THR A 117 6.55 -9.52 -17.35
C THR A 117 7.08 -9.02 -18.69
N PRO A 118 7.95 -9.77 -19.40
CA PRO A 118 8.62 -9.29 -20.62
C PRO A 118 7.67 -8.72 -21.67
N GLU A 119 6.52 -9.38 -21.90
CA GLU A 119 5.53 -9.00 -22.91
C GLU A 119 4.80 -7.70 -22.56
N LEU A 120 4.73 -7.35 -21.27
CA LEU A 120 4.05 -6.15 -20.78
C LEU A 120 5.00 -4.96 -20.59
N LYS A 121 6.29 -5.22 -20.52
CA LYS A 121 7.30 -4.16 -20.26
C LYS A 121 7.27 -3.05 -21.32
N ALA A 122 7.02 -3.39 -22.57
CA ALA A 122 6.90 -2.42 -23.67
C ALA A 122 5.69 -1.46 -23.53
N GLN A 123 4.72 -1.79 -22.65
CA GLN A 123 3.55 -0.96 -22.36
C GLN A 123 3.83 0.12 -21.28
N ILE A 124 4.99 0.10 -20.65
CA ILE A 124 5.36 1.12 -19.65
C ILE A 124 5.83 2.37 -20.40
N ASN A 125 5.31 3.54 -19.96
CA ASN A 125 5.76 4.82 -20.50
C ASN A 125 7.29 4.94 -20.36
N PRO A 126 8.04 5.18 -21.45
CA PRO A 126 9.50 5.31 -21.40
C PRO A 126 9.99 6.37 -20.41
N LEU A 127 9.25 7.47 -20.20
CA LEU A 127 9.59 8.49 -19.22
C LEU A 127 9.61 7.97 -17.77
N ILE A 128 8.82 6.93 -17.46
CA ILE A 128 8.85 6.24 -16.17
C ILE A 128 10.12 5.40 -16.07
N LEU A 129 10.45 4.64 -17.12
CA LEU A 129 11.64 3.81 -17.15
C LEU A 129 12.94 4.64 -17.06
N ASP A 130 12.95 5.88 -17.53
CA ASP A 130 14.07 6.81 -17.44
C ASP A 130 14.17 7.55 -16.09
N SER A 131 13.17 7.37 -15.21
CA SER A 131 13.15 8.04 -13.91
C SER A 131 14.11 7.37 -12.92
N ILE A 132 15.01 8.17 -12.34
CA ILE A 132 15.88 7.71 -11.26
C ILE A 132 15.06 7.24 -10.03
N HIS A 133 13.88 7.84 -9.81
CA HIS A 133 13.01 7.50 -8.70
C HIS A 133 12.33 6.15 -8.92
N PHE A 134 12.01 5.78 -10.18
CA PHE A 134 11.53 4.44 -10.50
C PHE A 134 12.58 3.37 -10.18
N HIS A 135 13.84 3.59 -10.55
CA HIS A 135 14.90 2.65 -10.22
C HIS A 135 15.14 2.52 -8.71
N LYS A 136 15.11 3.63 -7.97
CA LYS A 136 15.17 3.60 -6.50
C LYS A 136 13.99 2.85 -5.88
N LEU A 137 12.80 2.94 -6.45
CA LEU A 137 11.64 2.17 -6.01
C LEU A 137 11.85 0.67 -6.18
N LEU A 138 12.43 0.23 -7.31
CA LEU A 138 12.77 -1.18 -7.54
C LEU A 138 13.73 -1.73 -6.48
N GLU A 139 14.63 -0.90 -5.94
CA GLU A 139 15.57 -1.29 -4.88
C GLU A 139 14.88 -1.46 -3.51
N ILE A 140 13.97 -0.56 -3.16
CA ILE A 140 13.40 -0.47 -1.81
C ILE A 140 12.05 -1.18 -1.65
N GLN A 141 11.40 -1.59 -2.73
CA GLN A 141 10.01 -2.08 -2.74
C GLN A 141 9.73 -3.26 -1.80
N LEU A 142 10.73 -4.10 -1.55
CA LEU A 142 10.61 -5.27 -0.68
C LEU A 142 10.84 -4.96 0.80
N GLU A 143 11.29 -3.76 1.15
CA GLU A 143 11.58 -3.43 2.56
C GLU A 143 10.35 -3.53 3.46
N PRO A 144 9.17 -2.95 3.12
CA PRO A 144 7.96 -3.13 3.93
C PRO A 144 7.56 -4.61 4.05
N THR A 145 7.62 -5.37 2.96
CA THR A 145 7.29 -6.80 2.93
C THR A 145 8.17 -7.60 3.91
N ARG A 146 9.47 -7.33 3.94
CA ARG A 146 10.41 -8.00 4.89
C ARG A 146 10.02 -7.74 6.34
N LEU A 147 9.62 -6.52 6.68
CA LEU A 147 9.16 -6.18 8.03
C LEU A 147 7.86 -6.93 8.38
N GLY A 148 6.92 -7.04 7.44
CA GLY A 148 5.69 -7.79 7.64
C GLY A 148 5.94 -9.29 7.84
N ILE A 149 6.84 -9.90 7.05
CA ILE A 149 7.27 -11.29 7.20
C ILE A 149 7.90 -11.51 8.59
N GLN A 150 8.71 -10.54 9.07
CA GLN A 150 9.30 -10.59 10.40
C GLN A 150 8.24 -10.62 11.51
N MET A 151 7.13 -9.89 11.37
CA MET A 151 6.02 -9.92 12.33
C MET A 151 5.36 -11.31 12.38
N VAL A 152 5.14 -11.95 11.22
CA VAL A 152 4.62 -13.33 11.17
C VAL A 152 5.59 -14.29 11.84
N SER A 153 6.88 -14.21 11.53
CA SER A 153 7.92 -15.05 12.12
C SER A 153 7.99 -14.87 13.65
N GLN A 154 7.84 -13.62 14.12
CA GLN A 154 7.76 -13.35 15.56
C GLN A 154 6.52 -13.98 16.19
N GLY A 155 5.35 -13.90 15.54
CA GLY A 155 4.11 -14.50 16.03
C GLY A 155 4.17 -16.03 16.11
N ILE A 156 4.84 -16.69 15.16
CA ILE A 156 5.11 -18.14 15.22
C ILE A 156 6.03 -18.45 16.42
N LYS A 157 7.08 -17.65 16.60
CA LYS A 157 8.05 -17.84 17.69
C LYS A 157 7.44 -17.62 19.08
N ASP A 158 6.55 -16.63 19.23
CA ASP A 158 5.90 -16.32 20.52
C ASP A 158 4.60 -17.11 20.75
N GLY A 159 4.20 -17.97 19.80
CA GLY A 159 3.03 -18.83 19.88
C GLY A 159 1.69 -18.12 19.61
N SER A 160 1.70 -16.85 19.23
CA SER A 160 0.47 -16.11 18.87
C SER A 160 -0.05 -16.45 17.47
N ILE A 161 0.81 -16.99 16.61
CA ILE A 161 0.49 -17.51 15.28
C ILE A 161 0.85 -18.99 15.25
N ARG A 162 -0.02 -19.80 14.68
CA ARG A 162 0.15 -21.26 14.59
C ARG A 162 1.42 -21.63 13.80
N PRO A 163 2.18 -22.64 14.28
CA PRO A 163 3.55 -22.92 13.80
C PRO A 163 3.64 -23.52 12.40
N GLU A 164 2.56 -24.10 11.87
CA GLU A 164 2.55 -24.71 10.54
C GLU A 164 2.47 -23.71 9.38
N LEU A 165 2.29 -22.42 9.68
CA LEU A 165 2.21 -21.38 8.66
C LEU A 165 3.61 -20.96 8.17
N GLN A 166 3.73 -20.76 6.86
CA GLN A 166 4.95 -20.22 6.24
C GLN A 166 4.90 -18.69 6.26
N PRO A 167 5.88 -18.00 6.88
CA PRO A 167 5.83 -16.54 7.09
C PRO A 167 5.59 -15.72 5.82
N GLU A 168 6.28 -16.06 4.74
CA GLU A 168 6.18 -15.34 3.47
C GLU A 168 4.79 -15.48 2.85
N ILE A 169 4.29 -16.72 2.70
CA ILE A 169 2.96 -16.99 2.12
C ILE A 169 1.89 -16.33 2.99
N THR A 170 2.00 -16.45 4.30
CA THR A 170 1.05 -15.87 5.25
C THR A 170 1.02 -14.36 5.13
N PHE A 171 2.18 -13.69 5.11
CA PHE A 171 2.22 -12.24 4.99
C PHE A 171 1.66 -11.77 3.65
N TYR A 172 2.07 -12.36 2.51
CA TYR A 172 1.54 -11.98 1.20
C TYR A 172 0.03 -12.20 1.09
N THR A 173 -0.50 -13.25 1.71
CA THR A 173 -1.96 -13.49 1.76
C THR A 173 -2.66 -12.37 2.52
N ILE A 174 -2.21 -12.05 3.74
CA ILE A 174 -2.77 -10.95 4.55
C ILE A 174 -2.69 -9.60 3.81
N TRP A 175 -1.53 -9.33 3.22
CA TRP A 175 -1.29 -8.11 2.47
C TRP A 175 -2.25 -7.96 1.28
N SER A 176 -2.41 -9.03 0.49
CA SER A 176 -3.34 -9.06 -0.64
C SER A 176 -4.79 -8.86 -0.20
N MET A 177 -5.19 -9.49 0.91
CA MET A 177 -6.53 -9.32 1.47
C MET A 177 -6.75 -7.89 1.98
N ALA A 178 -5.77 -7.27 2.64
CA ALA A 178 -5.86 -5.89 3.15
C ALA A 178 -5.96 -4.86 2.02
N LEU A 179 -5.19 -5.04 0.94
CA LEU A 179 -5.28 -4.20 -0.26
C LEU A 179 -6.62 -4.39 -0.99
N GLY A 180 -7.09 -5.63 -1.09
CA GLY A 180 -8.40 -5.96 -1.67
C GLY A 180 -9.56 -5.33 -0.87
N PHE A 181 -9.49 -5.40 0.45
CA PHE A 181 -10.46 -4.75 1.33
C PHE A 181 -10.55 -3.24 1.05
N GLU A 182 -9.41 -2.56 1.01
CA GLU A 182 -9.38 -1.12 0.76
C GLU A 182 -10.01 -0.76 -0.59
N LYS A 183 -9.66 -1.51 -1.64
CA LYS A 183 -10.21 -1.30 -2.99
C LYS A 183 -11.73 -1.51 -3.06
N MET A 184 -12.27 -2.43 -2.26
CA MET A 184 -13.71 -2.76 -2.24
C MET A 184 -14.51 -1.90 -1.25
N SER A 185 -13.86 -1.22 -0.31
CA SER A 185 -14.54 -0.48 0.75
C SER A 185 -15.42 0.66 0.23
N GLY A 186 -14.99 1.37 -0.82
CA GLY A 186 -15.76 2.42 -1.47
C GLY A 186 -17.06 1.93 -2.12
N PRO A 187 -17.02 0.93 -3.03
CA PRO A 187 -18.22 0.33 -3.62
C PRO A 187 -19.19 -0.23 -2.59
N ILE A 188 -18.70 -0.98 -1.60
CA ILE A 188 -19.58 -1.56 -0.55
C ILE A 188 -20.21 -0.49 0.32
N ALA A 189 -19.51 0.60 0.63
CA ALA A 189 -20.08 1.74 1.34
C ALA A 189 -21.20 2.41 0.56
N TYR A 190 -21.12 2.43 -0.78
CA TYR A 190 -22.20 2.92 -1.65
C TYR A 190 -23.40 1.98 -1.64
N GLU A 191 -23.19 0.67 -1.74
CA GLU A 191 -24.23 -0.37 -1.71
C GLU A 191 -24.76 -0.63 -0.29
N GLY A 192 -24.07 -0.15 0.74
CA GLY A 192 -24.37 -0.41 2.16
C GLY A 192 -25.78 0.00 2.62
N LYS A 193 -26.45 0.88 1.87
CA LYS A 193 -27.87 1.22 2.10
C LYS A 193 -28.79 0.02 1.86
N GLU A 194 -28.42 -0.88 0.95
CA GLU A 194 -29.17 -2.10 0.62
C GLU A 194 -28.66 -3.31 1.41
N THR A 195 -27.35 -3.44 1.59
CA THR A 195 -26.73 -4.60 2.25
C THR A 195 -26.66 -4.49 3.78
N LYS A 196 -26.90 -3.32 4.35
CA LYS A 196 -26.78 -3.04 5.80
C LYS A 196 -25.39 -3.32 6.38
N ILE A 197 -24.35 -3.40 5.55
CA ILE A 197 -22.97 -3.59 5.99
C ILE A 197 -22.32 -2.21 6.15
N SER A 198 -21.95 -1.85 7.39
CA SER A 198 -21.14 -0.65 7.59
C SER A 198 -19.67 -0.96 7.32
N PRO A 199 -18.87 0.00 6.81
CA PRO A 199 -17.43 -0.16 6.63
C PRO A 199 -16.71 -0.58 7.92
N GLU A 200 -17.13 -0.05 9.07
CA GLU A 200 -16.56 -0.35 10.37
C GLU A 200 -16.85 -1.80 10.80
N ALA A 201 -18.09 -2.26 10.63
CA ALA A 201 -18.46 -3.64 10.92
C ALA A 201 -17.69 -4.62 10.03
N TRP A 202 -17.48 -4.26 8.77
CA TRP A 202 -16.68 -5.07 7.85
C TRP A 202 -15.20 -5.10 8.24
N GLN A 203 -14.61 -3.95 8.63
CA GLN A 203 -13.24 -3.89 9.15
C GLN A 203 -13.04 -4.81 10.37
N LEU A 204 -13.96 -4.73 11.35
CA LEU A 204 -13.91 -5.59 12.53
C LEU A 204 -14.04 -7.05 12.16
N GLY A 205 -14.97 -7.38 11.26
CA GLY A 205 -15.16 -8.75 10.74
C GLY A 205 -13.90 -9.27 10.06
N TYR A 206 -13.27 -8.45 9.21
CA TYR A 206 -12.01 -8.80 8.55
C TYR A 206 -10.90 -9.11 9.57
N LEU A 207 -10.67 -8.20 10.54
CA LEU A 207 -9.63 -8.39 11.55
C LEU A 207 -9.86 -9.65 12.37
N LYS A 208 -11.13 -9.93 12.75
CA LYS A 208 -11.49 -11.14 13.46
C LYS A 208 -11.20 -12.40 12.63
N LEU A 209 -11.64 -12.45 11.38
CA LEU A 209 -11.38 -13.58 10.48
C LEU A 209 -9.87 -13.81 10.30
N MET A 210 -9.10 -12.73 10.10
CA MET A 210 -7.65 -12.81 9.99
C MET A 210 -7.03 -13.41 11.27
N GLN A 211 -7.42 -12.93 12.44
CA GLN A 211 -6.92 -13.44 13.71
C GLN A 211 -7.28 -14.91 13.93
N ASP A 212 -8.53 -15.29 13.62
CA ASP A 212 -9.00 -16.67 13.77
C ASP A 212 -8.25 -17.61 12.83
N MET A 213 -7.99 -17.20 11.58
CA MET A 213 -7.16 -17.96 10.64
C MET A 213 -5.73 -18.15 11.15
N LEU A 214 -5.14 -17.12 11.74
CA LEU A 214 -3.75 -17.16 12.18
C LEU A 214 -3.57 -17.95 13.48
N LYS A 215 -4.54 -17.88 14.41
CA LYS A 215 -4.54 -18.64 15.68
C LYS A 215 -4.90 -20.10 15.51
N GLY A 216 -5.49 -20.51 14.38
CA GLY A 216 -6.00 -21.87 14.23
C GLY A 216 -7.24 -22.17 15.06
N THR A 217 -7.97 -21.16 15.49
CA THR A 217 -9.22 -21.29 16.27
C THR A 217 -10.43 -21.67 15.43
N ILE A 218 -10.31 -21.63 14.11
CA ILE A 218 -11.33 -22.18 13.22
C ILE A 218 -11.29 -23.70 13.38
N GLN A 219 -12.16 -24.24 14.22
CA GLN A 219 -12.42 -25.68 14.21
C GLN A 219 -12.86 -26.02 12.78
N ALA A 220 -12.06 -26.84 12.10
CA ALA A 220 -12.48 -27.43 10.85
C ALA A 220 -13.75 -28.25 11.17
N THR A 221 -14.92 -27.69 10.90
CA THR A 221 -16.12 -28.49 10.73
C THR A 221 -15.73 -29.52 9.67
N LYS A 222 -15.72 -30.81 10.06
CA LYS A 222 -15.49 -31.89 9.09
C LYS A 222 -16.32 -31.55 7.87
N PRO A 223 -15.75 -31.55 6.66
CA PRO A 223 -16.53 -31.29 5.47
C PRO A 223 -17.69 -32.27 5.47
N GLN A 224 -18.90 -31.78 5.64
CA GLN A 224 -20.07 -32.57 5.26
C GLN A 224 -19.88 -32.80 3.78
N VAL A 225 -19.62 -34.02 3.43
CA VAL A 225 -19.65 -34.48 2.04
C VAL A 225 -21.09 -34.23 1.59
N ILE A 226 -21.31 -33.07 0.97
CA ILE A 226 -22.52 -32.82 0.21
C ILE A 226 -22.36 -33.75 -1.00
N GLN A 227 -22.92 -34.97 -0.89
CA GLN A 227 -23.20 -35.77 -2.07
C GLN A 227 -24.22 -34.97 -2.87
N ALA A 228 -23.70 -34.13 -3.77
CA ALA A 228 -24.51 -33.58 -4.83
C ALA A 228 -24.88 -34.76 -5.74
N SER A 229 -26.06 -35.31 -5.54
CA SER A 229 -26.72 -36.07 -6.58
C SER A 229 -27.05 -35.11 -7.72
N LEU A 230 -26.13 -35.03 -8.68
CA LEU A 230 -26.40 -34.45 -9.98
C LEU A 230 -27.26 -35.48 -10.73
N PHE A 231 -28.57 -35.24 -10.76
CA PHE A 231 -29.47 -35.66 -11.85
C PHE A 231 -30.65 -34.69 -11.90
#